data_be715af790ff162aea5c486381b3f1e6
#
_entry.id   be715af790ff162aea5c486381b3f1e6
#
_cell.length_a   1.000
_cell.length_b   1.000
_cell.length_c   1.000
_cell.angle_alpha   90.00
_cell.angle_beta   90.00
_cell.angle_gamma   90.00
#
_symmetry.space_group_name_H-M   'P 1'
#
loop_
_entity.id
_entity.type
_entity.pdbx_description
1 polymer ?
#
loop_
_entity_poly.entity_id
_entity_poly.type
_entity_poly.pdbx_seq_one_letter_code
_entity_poly.pdbx_strand_id
1 'polypeptide(L)'
;MFDQINTLLNKIFSNEESVIFSLLIFAFLLVLYIFGGILTPFIVSLIFAYLLIGLSKNFIKYGLSELVSLVISYVIFLFTGLGFLVWLIPLIFQQTQAFFLEVPIWLNNFRSYVENLVQSNQELISSDQISSFFTELVGRLSSLSQGVLDASISGIQDTVVFSIYLIMIPVLVFFFLFDKERIIRGFLMLLPKKREMLSEVWIEMDDQLSNYVWGKGLEILIVGFAAALIFGIMGLNYTALLSIIVGLSVLIPYVGAFLATIPVIVVALLQFGIGFDFYMIVGLYLLLQALDGNLLVPILFSDAVKLHPVVIMLAVFVFGGIFGFWGAFFSIPLATFIKAVWNSWPSTSAHNEY
;
A
#
# COMPACT_ATOMS: atom_id res chain seq x y z
N MET A 1 3.56 11.68 -38.27
CA MET A 1 2.92 10.76 -37.32
C MET A 1 3.08 9.30 -37.74
N PHE A 2 2.72 8.90 -38.98
CA PHE A 2 2.94 7.52 -39.47
C PHE A 2 4.42 7.11 -39.51
N ASP A 3 5.32 8.00 -39.92
CA ASP A 3 6.77 7.72 -39.94
C ASP A 3 7.35 7.52 -38.55
N GLN A 4 6.87 8.26 -37.56
CA GLN A 4 7.29 8.07 -36.15
C GLN A 4 6.78 6.74 -35.57
N ILE A 5 5.56 6.35 -35.93
CA ILE A 5 5.00 5.05 -35.54
C ILE A 5 5.76 3.89 -36.22
N ASN A 6 6.07 4.01 -37.51
CA ASN A 6 6.88 3.04 -38.21
C ASN A 6 8.31 2.94 -37.66
N THR A 7 8.90 4.06 -37.27
CA THR A 7 10.23 4.09 -36.63
C THR A 7 10.19 3.42 -35.27
N LEU A 8 9.15 3.65 -34.48
CA LEU A 8 8.93 2.98 -33.20
C LEU A 8 8.66 1.48 -33.36
N LEU A 9 7.81 1.09 -34.30
CA LEU A 9 7.56 -0.32 -34.61
C LEU A 9 8.82 -1.02 -35.09
N ASN A 10 9.56 -0.44 -36.02
CA ASN A 10 10.84 -0.99 -36.46
C ASN A 10 11.87 -1.09 -35.33
N LYS A 11 11.84 -0.17 -34.37
CA LYS A 11 12.72 -0.20 -33.20
C LYS A 11 12.31 -1.30 -32.21
N ILE A 12 11.00 -1.54 -32.05
CA ILE A 12 10.45 -2.61 -31.19
C ILE A 12 10.68 -4.00 -31.82
N PHE A 13 10.52 -4.11 -33.13
CA PHE A 13 10.60 -5.38 -33.87
C PHE A 13 11.98 -5.64 -34.54
N SER A 14 12.99 -4.81 -34.24
CA SER A 14 14.32 -4.93 -34.85
C SER A 14 15.11 -6.12 -34.35
N ASN A 15 14.81 -6.67 -33.18
CA ASN A 15 15.53 -7.76 -32.56
C ASN A 15 14.52 -8.81 -32.02
N GLU A 16 14.82 -10.11 -32.27
CA GLU A 16 13.98 -11.21 -31.80
C GLU A 16 13.77 -11.19 -30.28
N GLU A 17 14.78 -10.80 -29.50
CA GLU A 17 14.71 -10.66 -28.06
C GLU A 17 13.72 -9.57 -27.64
N SER A 18 13.74 -8.42 -28.32
CA SER A 18 12.81 -7.30 -28.02
C SER A 18 11.35 -7.65 -28.30
N VAL A 19 11.10 -8.45 -29.35
CA VAL A 19 9.74 -8.93 -29.66
C VAL A 19 9.24 -9.88 -28.59
N ILE A 20 10.05 -10.87 -28.21
CA ILE A 20 9.70 -11.85 -27.18
C ILE A 20 9.48 -11.14 -25.84
N PHE A 21 10.36 -10.19 -25.48
CA PHE A 21 10.25 -9.43 -24.27
C PHE A 21 8.96 -8.59 -24.22
N SER A 22 8.61 -7.91 -25.31
CA SER A 22 7.35 -7.17 -25.44
C SER A 22 6.13 -8.07 -25.27
N LEU A 23 6.14 -9.26 -25.88
CA LEU A 23 5.07 -10.23 -25.75
C LEU A 23 4.95 -10.76 -24.31
N LEU A 24 6.07 -11.01 -23.64
CA LEU A 24 6.08 -11.44 -22.22
C LEU A 24 5.54 -10.35 -21.29
N ILE A 25 5.93 -9.08 -21.49
CA ILE A 25 5.36 -7.95 -20.72
C ILE A 25 3.86 -7.87 -20.96
N PHE A 26 3.42 -7.90 -22.22
CA PHE A 26 2.00 -7.83 -22.56
C PHE A 26 1.21 -8.97 -21.93
N ALA A 27 1.71 -10.21 -22.04
CA ALA A 27 1.09 -11.38 -21.42
C ALA A 27 1.04 -11.25 -19.89
N PHE A 28 2.11 -10.79 -19.25
CA PHE A 28 2.16 -10.56 -17.80
C PHE A 28 1.14 -9.52 -17.36
N LEU A 29 1.07 -8.37 -18.02
CA LEU A 29 0.10 -7.32 -17.72
C LEU A 29 -1.34 -7.80 -17.94
N LEU A 30 -1.59 -8.58 -19.00
CA LEU A 30 -2.89 -9.17 -19.28
C LEU A 30 -3.31 -10.15 -18.18
N VAL A 31 -2.38 -11.00 -17.71
CA VAL A 31 -2.63 -11.94 -16.59
C VAL A 31 -2.94 -11.16 -15.32
N LEU A 32 -2.18 -10.12 -15.00
CA LEU A 32 -2.47 -9.26 -13.84
C LEU A 32 -3.83 -8.56 -13.95
N TYR A 33 -4.19 -8.10 -15.15
CA TYR A 33 -5.47 -7.43 -15.37
C TYR A 33 -6.67 -8.39 -15.20
N ILE A 34 -6.57 -9.59 -15.77
CA ILE A 34 -7.68 -10.57 -15.74
C ILE A 34 -7.76 -11.29 -14.38
N PHE A 35 -6.63 -11.67 -13.82
CA PHE A 35 -6.55 -12.53 -12.63
C PHE A 35 -6.07 -11.82 -11.36
N GLY A 36 -5.91 -10.49 -11.37
CA GLY A 36 -5.33 -9.74 -10.24
C GLY A 36 -5.98 -10.02 -8.89
N GLY A 37 -7.31 -10.17 -8.86
CA GLY A 37 -8.02 -10.54 -7.64
C GLY A 37 -7.69 -11.95 -7.13
N ILE A 38 -7.57 -12.92 -8.04
CA ILE A 38 -7.24 -14.32 -7.72
C ILE A 38 -5.76 -14.44 -7.31
N LEU A 39 -4.89 -13.59 -7.88
CA LEU A 39 -3.47 -13.57 -7.60
C LEU A 39 -3.11 -12.86 -6.26
N THR A 40 -4.07 -12.23 -5.60
CA THR A 40 -3.85 -11.52 -4.34
C THR A 40 -3.03 -12.33 -3.32
N PRO A 41 -3.34 -13.60 -2.97
CA PRO A 41 -2.55 -14.35 -2.00
C PRO A 41 -1.12 -14.62 -2.48
N PHE A 42 -0.89 -14.79 -3.79
CA PHE A 42 0.45 -14.92 -4.36
C PHE A 42 1.25 -13.62 -4.22
N ILE A 43 0.64 -12.47 -4.54
CA ILE A 43 1.27 -11.15 -4.43
C ILE A 43 1.62 -10.86 -2.96
N VAL A 44 0.68 -11.07 -2.03
CA VAL A 44 0.90 -10.88 -0.60
C VAL A 44 2.02 -11.78 -0.09
N SER A 45 2.02 -13.05 -0.50
CA SER A 45 3.06 -14.02 -0.10
C SER A 45 4.43 -13.63 -0.64
N LEU A 46 4.49 -13.10 -1.86
CA LEU A 46 5.73 -12.61 -2.46
C LEU A 46 6.28 -11.39 -1.69
N ILE A 47 5.41 -10.46 -1.32
CA ILE A 47 5.78 -9.30 -0.48
C ILE A 47 6.38 -9.78 0.85
N PHE A 48 5.70 -10.70 1.55
CA PHE A 48 6.22 -11.26 2.79
C PHE A 48 7.54 -12.02 2.59
N ALA A 49 7.69 -12.77 1.49
CA ALA A 49 8.94 -13.45 1.19
C ALA A 49 10.11 -12.44 1.01
N TYR A 50 9.92 -11.35 0.31
CA TYR A 50 10.93 -10.28 0.20
C TYR A 50 11.25 -9.64 1.56
N LEU A 51 10.24 -9.35 2.39
CA LEU A 51 10.45 -8.84 3.75
C LEU A 51 11.27 -9.82 4.60
N LEU A 52 10.96 -11.12 4.53
CA LEU A 52 11.66 -12.14 5.32
C LEU A 52 13.07 -12.43 4.81
N ILE A 53 13.31 -12.36 3.50
CA ILE A 53 14.67 -12.40 2.93
C ILE A 53 15.48 -11.19 3.42
N GLY A 54 14.89 -9.99 3.44
CA GLY A 54 15.52 -8.80 4.00
C GLY A 54 15.86 -8.98 5.48
N LEU A 55 14.95 -9.56 6.28
CA LEU A 55 15.16 -9.87 7.68
C LEU A 55 16.26 -10.92 7.87
N SER A 56 16.26 -11.99 7.08
CA SER A 56 17.26 -13.07 7.15
C SER A 56 18.68 -12.58 6.84
N LYS A 57 18.83 -11.63 5.90
CA LYS A 57 20.13 -11.00 5.61
C LYS A 57 20.75 -10.33 6.86
N ASN A 58 19.93 -9.77 7.75
CA ASN A 58 20.43 -9.21 9.01
C ASN A 58 20.95 -10.31 9.95
N PHE A 59 20.26 -11.44 10.06
CA PHE A 59 20.73 -12.57 10.88
C PHE A 59 22.03 -13.18 10.32
N ILE A 60 22.18 -13.26 9.00
CA ILE A 60 23.42 -13.71 8.36
C ILE A 60 24.58 -12.77 8.71
N LYS A 61 24.37 -11.45 8.77
CA LYS A 61 25.39 -10.49 9.22
C LYS A 61 25.87 -10.74 10.65
N TYR A 62 25.02 -11.32 11.50
CA TYR A 62 25.39 -11.73 12.87
C TYR A 62 26.04 -13.13 12.93
N GLY A 63 26.35 -13.74 11.79
CA GLY A 63 27.11 -15.01 11.72
C GLY A 63 26.26 -16.28 11.68
N LEU A 64 24.93 -16.17 11.53
CA LEU A 64 24.07 -17.33 11.37
C LEU A 64 24.15 -17.89 9.94
N SER A 65 23.99 -19.21 9.79
CA SER A 65 23.91 -19.81 8.47
C SER A 65 22.63 -19.37 7.73
N GLU A 66 22.66 -19.37 6.41
CA GLU A 66 21.54 -18.92 5.58
C GLU A 66 20.24 -19.68 5.92
N LEU A 67 20.30 -21.00 6.00
CA LEU A 67 19.13 -21.83 6.32
C LEU A 67 18.57 -21.49 7.71
N VAL A 68 19.41 -21.35 8.73
CA VAL A 68 18.96 -20.99 10.09
C VAL A 68 18.34 -19.61 10.11
N SER A 69 18.93 -18.65 9.40
CA SER A 69 18.40 -17.28 9.29
C SER A 69 17.03 -17.25 8.62
N LEU A 70 16.81 -18.03 7.56
CA LEU A 70 15.51 -18.17 6.89
C LEU A 70 14.46 -18.81 7.81
N VAL A 71 14.83 -19.89 8.51
CA VAL A 71 13.93 -20.56 9.45
C VAL A 71 13.52 -19.62 10.58
N ILE A 72 14.46 -18.90 11.18
CA ILE A 72 14.15 -17.93 12.25
C ILE A 72 13.22 -16.84 11.72
N SER A 73 13.50 -16.28 10.54
CA SER A 73 12.66 -15.26 9.93
C SER A 73 11.23 -15.77 9.67
N TYR A 74 11.10 -17.00 9.17
CA TYR A 74 9.80 -17.62 8.93
C TYR A 74 9.04 -17.91 10.22
N VAL A 75 9.72 -18.37 11.27
CA VAL A 75 9.11 -18.59 12.59
C VAL A 75 8.63 -17.26 13.20
N ILE A 76 9.43 -16.19 13.11
CA ILE A 76 9.01 -14.84 13.52
C ILE A 76 7.74 -14.41 12.76
N PHE A 77 7.70 -14.63 11.45
CA PHE A 77 6.51 -14.32 10.63
C PHE A 77 5.26 -15.07 11.11
N LEU A 78 5.37 -16.38 11.39
CA LEU A 78 4.24 -17.15 11.89
C LEU A 78 3.75 -16.64 13.25
N PHE A 79 4.67 -16.40 14.21
CA PHE A 79 4.29 -15.90 15.54
C PHE A 79 3.72 -14.48 15.48
N THR A 80 4.31 -13.60 14.69
CA THR A 80 3.81 -12.22 14.48
C THR A 80 2.44 -12.26 13.81
N GLY A 81 2.27 -13.10 12.79
CA GLY A 81 1.00 -13.28 12.09
C GLY A 81 -0.10 -13.82 13.02
N LEU A 82 0.21 -14.83 13.85
CA LEU A 82 -0.72 -15.34 14.87
C LEU A 82 -1.09 -14.26 15.89
N GLY A 83 -0.10 -13.51 16.39
CA GLY A 83 -0.35 -12.39 17.31
C GLY A 83 -1.26 -11.33 16.70
N PHE A 84 -1.02 -10.98 15.42
CA PHE A 84 -1.87 -10.07 14.67
C PHE A 84 -3.31 -10.57 14.56
N LEU A 85 -3.49 -11.87 14.23
CA LEU A 85 -4.81 -12.48 14.08
C LEU A 85 -5.58 -12.55 15.39
N VAL A 86 -4.91 -12.95 16.47
CA VAL A 86 -5.57 -13.24 17.76
C VAL A 86 -5.83 -11.96 18.57
N TRP A 87 -4.96 -10.99 18.47
CA TRP A 87 -5.03 -9.80 19.31
C TRP A 87 -5.42 -8.54 18.56
N LEU A 88 -4.77 -8.26 17.42
CA LEU A 88 -4.93 -6.99 16.72
C LEU A 88 -6.22 -6.93 15.90
N ILE A 89 -6.57 -8.02 15.19
CA ILE A 89 -7.82 -8.06 14.40
C ILE A 89 -9.06 -7.87 15.27
N PRO A 90 -9.23 -8.59 16.40
CA PRO A 90 -10.38 -8.36 17.29
C PRO A 90 -10.42 -6.94 17.85
N LEU A 91 -9.26 -6.36 18.21
CA LEU A 91 -9.17 -4.99 18.69
C LEU A 91 -9.60 -3.96 17.64
N ILE A 92 -9.09 -4.11 16.40
CA ILE A 92 -9.49 -3.24 15.27
C ILE A 92 -11.00 -3.36 15.03
N PHE A 93 -11.51 -4.58 15.02
CA PHE A 93 -12.92 -4.84 14.78
C PHE A 93 -13.81 -4.17 15.84
N GLN A 94 -13.46 -4.32 17.12
CA GLN A 94 -14.18 -3.66 18.22
C GLN A 94 -14.12 -2.13 18.09
N GLN A 95 -12.95 -1.56 17.80
CA GLN A 95 -12.81 -0.12 17.63
C GLN A 95 -13.55 0.40 16.38
N THR A 96 -13.57 -0.39 15.29
CA THR A 96 -14.32 -0.04 14.08
C THR A 96 -15.83 -0.01 14.37
N GLN A 97 -16.36 -1.03 15.05
CA GLN A 97 -17.78 -1.04 15.45
C GLN A 97 -18.13 0.14 16.35
N ALA A 98 -17.33 0.39 17.39
CA ALA A 98 -17.55 1.51 18.30
C ALA A 98 -17.51 2.85 17.55
N PHE A 99 -16.55 3.04 16.66
CA PHE A 99 -16.44 4.24 15.81
C PHE A 99 -17.73 4.48 15.00
N PHE A 100 -18.20 3.48 14.27
CA PHE A 100 -19.40 3.63 13.43
C PHE A 100 -20.68 3.82 14.25
N LEU A 101 -20.74 3.31 15.49
CA LEU A 101 -21.88 3.53 16.38
C LEU A 101 -21.86 4.93 17.00
N GLU A 102 -20.70 5.49 17.28
CA GLU A 102 -20.57 6.80 17.94
C GLU A 102 -20.59 7.98 16.97
N VAL A 103 -20.11 7.80 15.74
CA VAL A 103 -20.04 8.88 14.74
C VAL A 103 -21.38 9.57 14.50
N PRO A 104 -22.54 8.88 14.37
CA PRO A 104 -23.84 9.55 14.23
C PRO A 104 -24.21 10.42 15.44
N ILE A 105 -23.85 9.97 16.65
CA ILE A 105 -24.08 10.70 17.90
C ILE A 105 -23.27 11.99 17.91
N TRP A 106 -21.99 11.90 17.56
CA TRP A 106 -21.10 13.06 17.51
C TRP A 106 -21.51 14.06 16.43
N LEU A 107 -21.95 13.58 15.27
CA LEU A 107 -22.47 14.47 14.22
C LEU A 107 -23.72 15.22 14.64
N ASN A 108 -24.62 14.58 15.38
CA ASN A 108 -25.79 15.26 15.91
C ASN A 108 -25.40 16.32 16.95
N ASN A 109 -24.42 16.05 17.81
CA ASN A 109 -23.89 17.02 18.76
C ASN A 109 -23.23 18.21 18.06
N PHE A 110 -22.42 17.92 17.02
CA PHE A 110 -21.77 18.94 16.21
C PHE A 110 -22.78 19.78 15.42
N ARG A 111 -23.83 19.14 14.89
CA ARG A 111 -24.97 19.85 14.28
C ARG A 111 -25.57 20.88 15.25
N SER A 112 -25.89 20.45 16.46
CA SER A 112 -26.47 21.35 17.46
C SER A 112 -25.54 22.52 17.80
N TYR A 113 -24.21 22.27 17.83
CA TYR A 113 -23.21 23.32 18.00
C TYR A 113 -23.19 24.32 16.83
N VAL A 114 -23.22 23.83 15.60
CA VAL A 114 -23.25 24.66 14.37
C VAL A 114 -24.55 25.46 14.29
N GLU A 115 -25.70 24.82 14.57
CA GLU A 115 -27.01 25.50 14.60
C GLU A 115 -27.05 26.66 15.63
N ASN A 116 -26.47 26.47 16.81
CA ASN A 116 -26.36 27.53 17.83
C ASN A 116 -25.45 28.69 17.36
N LEU A 117 -24.36 28.40 16.67
CA LEU A 117 -23.46 29.44 16.11
C LEU A 117 -24.14 30.23 14.97
N VAL A 118 -24.93 29.58 14.14
CA VAL A 118 -25.65 30.23 13.04
C VAL A 118 -26.82 31.05 13.51
N GLN A 119 -27.54 30.60 14.56
CA GLN A 119 -28.58 31.40 15.19
C GLN A 119 -28.06 32.72 15.77
N SER A 120 -26.80 32.78 16.18
CA SER A 120 -26.15 34.02 16.63
C SER A 120 -25.69 34.94 15.48
N ASN A 121 -25.63 34.45 14.23
CA ASN A 121 -25.15 35.18 13.04
C ASN A 121 -26.02 34.89 11.80
N GLN A 122 -27.27 35.35 11.83
CA GLN A 122 -28.34 34.99 10.86
C GLN A 122 -28.13 35.36 9.37
N GLU A 123 -27.01 35.95 8.98
CA GLU A 123 -26.88 36.54 7.63
C GLU A 123 -26.31 35.66 6.54
N LEU A 124 -25.77 34.46 6.83
CA LEU A 124 -24.98 33.72 5.84
C LEU A 124 -25.48 32.32 5.43
N ILE A 125 -26.18 31.58 6.29
CA ILE A 125 -26.63 30.21 5.99
C ILE A 125 -27.98 29.94 6.66
N SER A 126 -28.96 29.36 5.92
CA SER A 126 -30.24 28.97 6.49
C SER A 126 -30.14 27.71 7.36
N SER A 127 -30.83 27.71 8.51
CA SER A 127 -30.89 26.54 9.41
C SER A 127 -31.38 25.27 8.71
N ASP A 128 -32.24 25.41 7.68
CA ASP A 128 -32.76 24.28 6.90
C ASP A 128 -31.69 23.61 6.01
N GLN A 129 -30.77 24.39 5.47
CA GLN A 129 -29.63 23.86 4.69
C GLN A 129 -28.67 23.07 5.56
N ILE A 130 -28.38 23.58 6.76
CA ILE A 130 -27.53 22.88 7.74
C ILE A 130 -28.21 21.58 8.16
N SER A 131 -29.48 21.65 8.53
CA SER A 131 -30.22 20.47 9.00
C SER A 131 -30.33 19.38 7.92
N SER A 132 -30.57 19.76 6.66
CA SER A 132 -30.63 18.81 5.54
C SER A 132 -29.27 18.17 5.24
N PHE A 133 -28.18 18.94 5.26
CA PHE A 133 -26.82 18.45 5.08
C PHE A 133 -26.42 17.41 6.16
N PHE A 134 -26.65 17.75 7.44
CA PHE A 134 -26.33 16.81 8.53
C PHE A 134 -27.22 15.56 8.51
N THR A 135 -28.50 15.69 8.14
CA THR A 135 -29.42 14.55 8.02
C THR A 135 -28.96 13.60 6.92
N GLU A 136 -28.55 14.13 5.75
CA GLU A 136 -27.98 13.32 4.67
C GLU A 136 -26.67 12.66 5.10
N LEU A 137 -25.79 13.38 5.78
CA LEU A 137 -24.49 12.88 6.22
C LEU A 137 -24.64 11.76 7.25
N VAL A 138 -25.53 11.95 8.25
CA VAL A 138 -25.88 10.92 9.23
C VAL A 138 -26.53 9.71 8.54
N GLY A 139 -27.43 9.92 7.57
CA GLY A 139 -28.04 8.84 6.83
C GLY A 139 -27.03 8.00 6.04
N ARG A 140 -26.08 8.64 5.35
CA ARG A 140 -25.01 7.95 4.62
C ARG A 140 -24.07 7.18 5.57
N LEU A 141 -23.69 7.77 6.70
CA LEU A 141 -22.84 7.12 7.69
C LEU A 141 -23.56 5.97 8.41
N SER A 142 -24.85 6.11 8.68
CA SER A 142 -25.66 5.03 9.23
C SER A 142 -25.78 3.85 8.26
N SER A 143 -25.90 4.10 6.96
CA SER A 143 -25.89 3.04 5.94
C SER A 143 -24.54 2.34 5.84
N LEU A 144 -23.43 3.08 5.98
CA LEU A 144 -22.09 2.50 6.05
C LEU A 144 -21.91 1.66 7.32
N SER A 145 -22.40 2.14 8.47
CA SER A 145 -22.34 1.40 9.73
C SER A 145 -23.14 0.11 9.67
N GLN A 146 -24.33 0.13 9.07
CA GLN A 146 -25.11 -1.09 8.80
C GLN A 146 -24.36 -2.04 7.88
N GLY A 147 -23.75 -1.54 6.80
CA GLY A 147 -22.92 -2.36 5.91
C GLY A 147 -21.74 -3.03 6.63
N VAL A 148 -21.08 -2.35 7.59
CA VAL A 148 -20.02 -2.94 8.43
C VAL A 148 -20.59 -4.00 9.38
N LEU A 149 -21.76 -3.75 9.97
CA LEU A 149 -22.44 -4.73 10.84
C LEU A 149 -22.94 -5.95 10.03
N ASP A 150 -23.53 -5.71 8.87
CA ASP A 150 -24.00 -6.78 7.97
C ASP A 150 -22.83 -7.61 7.43
N ALA A 151 -21.71 -6.99 7.07
CA ALA A 151 -20.48 -7.70 6.70
C ALA A 151 -19.95 -8.56 7.85
N SER A 152 -20.17 -8.12 9.09
CA SER A 152 -19.81 -8.90 10.30
C SER A 152 -20.70 -10.12 10.50
N ILE A 153 -21.96 -10.06 10.06
CA ILE A 153 -22.96 -11.12 10.24
C ILE A 153 -23.03 -12.05 9.01
N SER A 154 -22.93 -11.47 7.79
CA SER A 154 -22.98 -12.21 6.52
C SER A 154 -21.67 -12.94 6.17
N GLY A 155 -20.65 -12.80 7.00
CA GLY A 155 -19.28 -13.22 6.76
C GLY A 155 -19.00 -14.72 6.62
N ILE A 156 -20.00 -15.60 6.35
CA ILE A 156 -19.73 -17.03 6.12
C ILE A 156 -18.98 -17.23 4.80
N GLN A 157 -19.34 -16.52 3.73
CA GLN A 157 -18.63 -16.61 2.44
C GLN A 157 -17.24 -15.97 2.52
N ASP A 158 -17.13 -14.80 3.13
CA ASP A 158 -15.86 -14.13 3.35
C ASP A 158 -14.97 -14.88 4.33
N THR A 159 -15.55 -15.60 5.33
CA THR A 159 -14.83 -16.46 6.26
C THR A 159 -14.15 -17.63 5.54
N VAL A 160 -14.77 -18.22 4.52
CA VAL A 160 -14.16 -19.30 3.72
C VAL A 160 -12.96 -18.76 2.94
N VAL A 161 -13.12 -17.63 2.24
CA VAL A 161 -12.03 -16.99 1.48
C VAL A 161 -10.90 -16.57 2.43
N PHE A 162 -11.23 -15.96 3.57
CA PHE A 162 -10.27 -15.59 4.60
C PHE A 162 -9.52 -16.81 5.15
N SER A 163 -10.22 -17.91 5.44
CA SER A 163 -9.61 -19.16 5.92
C SER A 163 -8.66 -19.77 4.89
N ILE A 164 -9.03 -19.71 3.60
CA ILE A 164 -8.15 -20.14 2.51
C ILE A 164 -6.88 -19.27 2.48
N TYR A 165 -7.00 -17.94 2.56
CA TYR A 165 -5.85 -17.04 2.55
C TYR A 165 -4.97 -17.23 3.79
N LEU A 166 -5.59 -17.48 4.95
CA LEU A 166 -4.88 -17.72 6.20
C LEU A 166 -3.94 -18.93 6.14
N ILE A 167 -4.34 -19.98 5.42
CA ILE A 167 -3.52 -21.19 5.21
C ILE A 167 -2.58 -20.99 4.01
N MET A 168 -3.09 -20.44 2.91
CA MET A 168 -2.39 -20.37 1.64
C MET A 168 -1.20 -19.39 1.69
N ILE A 169 -1.37 -18.23 2.36
CA ILE A 169 -0.28 -17.23 2.43
C ILE A 169 0.95 -17.79 3.14
N PRO A 170 0.88 -18.34 4.37
CA PRO A 170 2.06 -18.95 5.00
C PRO A 170 2.70 -20.06 4.16
N VAL A 171 1.89 -20.92 3.57
CA VAL A 171 2.39 -22.02 2.71
C VAL A 171 3.14 -21.48 1.50
N LEU A 172 2.58 -20.47 0.80
CA LEU A 172 3.25 -19.83 -0.34
C LEU A 172 4.52 -19.10 0.08
N VAL A 173 4.50 -18.38 1.21
CA VAL A 173 5.69 -17.74 1.77
C VAL A 173 6.78 -18.77 2.03
N PHE A 174 6.44 -19.91 2.61
CA PHE A 174 7.39 -21.02 2.81
C PHE A 174 8.04 -21.43 1.49
N PHE A 175 7.25 -21.73 0.46
CA PHE A 175 7.80 -22.14 -0.83
C PHE A 175 8.63 -21.02 -1.51
N PHE A 176 8.21 -19.76 -1.42
CA PHE A 176 8.98 -18.63 -1.97
C PHE A 176 10.31 -18.42 -1.24
N LEU A 177 10.41 -18.77 0.04
CA LEU A 177 11.67 -18.67 0.80
C LEU A 177 12.59 -19.84 0.53
N PHE A 178 12.08 -21.09 0.62
CA PHE A 178 12.92 -22.28 0.63
C PHE A 178 13.14 -22.90 -0.76
N ASP A 179 12.19 -22.69 -1.70
CA ASP A 179 12.27 -23.21 -3.07
C ASP A 179 12.56 -22.11 -4.13
N LYS A 180 13.00 -20.90 -3.69
CA LYS A 180 13.26 -19.73 -4.55
C LYS A 180 14.03 -20.12 -5.83
N GLU A 181 15.16 -20.80 -5.69
CA GLU A 181 15.99 -21.16 -6.82
C GLU A 181 15.35 -22.18 -7.78
N ARG A 182 14.55 -23.09 -7.23
CA ARG A 182 13.82 -24.09 -8.04
C ARG A 182 12.71 -23.42 -8.84
N ILE A 183 11.99 -22.50 -8.22
CA ILE A 183 10.94 -21.72 -8.86
C ILE A 183 11.53 -20.87 -9.98
N ILE A 184 12.59 -20.10 -9.70
CA ILE A 184 13.26 -19.25 -10.69
C ILE A 184 13.79 -20.10 -11.85
N ARG A 185 14.46 -21.23 -11.59
CA ARG A 185 14.93 -22.14 -12.65
C ARG A 185 13.79 -22.66 -13.52
N GLY A 186 12.64 -22.99 -12.92
CA GLY A 186 11.44 -23.41 -13.66
C GLY A 186 10.97 -22.34 -14.64
N PHE A 187 10.88 -21.08 -14.20
CA PHE A 187 10.55 -19.95 -15.08
C PHE A 187 11.60 -19.71 -16.15
N LEU A 188 12.88 -19.81 -15.80
CA LEU A 188 13.98 -19.61 -16.76
C LEU A 188 14.00 -20.65 -17.88
N MET A 189 13.46 -21.85 -17.68
CA MET A 189 13.32 -22.87 -18.72
C MET A 189 12.27 -22.50 -19.78
N LEU A 190 11.30 -21.66 -19.44
CA LEU A 190 10.27 -21.18 -20.37
C LEU A 190 10.73 -20.00 -21.22
N LEU A 191 11.87 -19.39 -20.87
CA LEU A 191 12.40 -18.20 -21.53
C LEU A 191 13.41 -18.59 -22.63
N PRO A 192 13.57 -17.73 -23.67
CA PRO A 192 14.55 -17.95 -24.72
C PRO A 192 15.99 -17.99 -24.18
N LYS A 193 16.89 -18.67 -24.90
CA LYS A 193 18.29 -18.77 -24.49
C LYS A 193 19.05 -17.45 -24.60
N LYS A 194 18.75 -16.63 -25.62
CA LYS A 194 19.26 -15.26 -25.76
C LYS A 194 18.32 -14.34 -24.95
N ARG A 195 18.79 -13.84 -23.82
CA ARG A 195 17.99 -13.06 -22.85
C ARG A 195 18.82 -12.03 -22.07
N GLU A 196 19.76 -11.38 -22.74
CA GLU A 196 20.64 -10.40 -22.09
C GLU A 196 19.85 -9.22 -21.55
N MET A 197 18.99 -8.61 -22.37
CA MET A 197 18.09 -7.52 -21.97
C MET A 197 17.13 -7.94 -20.84
N LEU A 198 16.53 -9.11 -20.95
CA LEU A 198 15.63 -9.63 -19.91
C LEU A 198 16.38 -9.82 -18.58
N SER A 199 17.63 -10.31 -18.63
CA SER A 199 18.46 -10.52 -17.44
C SER A 199 18.87 -9.22 -16.79
N GLU A 200 19.24 -8.19 -17.56
CA GLU A 200 19.58 -6.86 -17.05
C GLU A 200 18.39 -6.22 -16.34
N VAL A 201 17.23 -6.19 -17.02
CA VAL A 201 15.99 -5.66 -16.44
C VAL A 201 15.59 -6.44 -15.19
N TRP A 202 15.72 -7.77 -15.20
CA TRP A 202 15.40 -8.60 -14.05
C TRP A 202 16.26 -8.28 -12.83
N ILE A 203 17.59 -8.18 -13.00
CA ILE A 203 18.54 -7.89 -11.92
C ILE A 203 18.21 -6.50 -11.32
N GLU A 204 18.04 -5.49 -12.18
CA GLU A 204 17.68 -4.15 -11.72
C GLU A 204 16.36 -4.14 -10.95
N MET A 205 15.35 -4.88 -11.42
CA MET A 205 14.03 -4.93 -10.80
C MET A 205 14.01 -5.73 -9.50
N ASP A 206 14.76 -6.85 -9.40
CA ASP A 206 14.81 -7.65 -8.16
C ASP A 206 15.40 -6.81 -7.01
N ASP A 207 16.47 -6.06 -7.26
CA ASP A 207 17.09 -5.17 -6.28
C ASP A 207 16.16 -4.01 -5.89
N GLN A 208 15.54 -3.36 -6.87
CA GLN A 208 14.62 -2.25 -6.62
C GLN A 208 13.36 -2.71 -5.87
N LEU A 209 12.79 -3.85 -6.25
CA LEU A 209 11.61 -4.42 -5.61
C LEU A 209 11.91 -4.85 -4.17
N SER A 210 13.06 -5.48 -3.95
CA SER A 210 13.53 -5.89 -2.62
C SER A 210 13.66 -4.68 -1.70
N ASN A 211 14.35 -3.63 -2.16
CA ASN A 211 14.53 -2.39 -1.39
C ASN A 211 13.21 -1.65 -1.15
N TYR A 212 12.34 -1.61 -2.15
CA TYR A 212 11.03 -0.98 -2.03
C TYR A 212 10.14 -1.69 -1.01
N VAL A 213 10.01 -3.01 -1.12
CA VAL A 213 9.15 -3.81 -0.21
C VAL A 213 9.68 -3.74 1.22
N TRP A 214 11.01 -3.86 1.40
CA TRP A 214 11.64 -3.73 2.71
C TRP A 214 11.44 -2.33 3.30
N GLY A 215 11.69 -1.29 2.50
CA GLY A 215 11.47 0.11 2.90
C GLY A 215 10.01 0.39 3.28
N LYS A 216 9.04 -0.10 2.49
CA LYS A 216 7.60 0.02 2.81
C LYS A 216 7.21 -0.73 4.07
N GLY A 217 7.75 -1.92 4.30
CA GLY A 217 7.52 -2.65 5.53
C GLY A 217 8.01 -1.87 6.76
N LEU A 218 9.21 -1.30 6.70
CA LEU A 218 9.75 -0.46 7.79
C LEU A 218 8.96 0.84 7.97
N GLU A 219 8.59 1.51 6.88
CA GLU A 219 7.80 2.75 6.90
C GLU A 219 6.46 2.53 7.60
N ILE A 220 5.71 1.46 7.25
CA ILE A 220 4.45 1.08 7.91
C ILE A 220 4.65 0.92 9.42
N LEU A 221 5.68 0.19 9.82
CA LEU A 221 5.95 -0.08 11.23
C LEU A 221 6.33 1.19 11.99
N ILE A 222 7.22 2.02 11.44
CA ILE A 222 7.70 3.24 12.09
C ILE A 222 6.57 4.26 12.20
N VAL A 223 5.88 4.54 11.10
CA VAL A 223 4.78 5.54 11.05
C VAL A 223 3.59 5.07 11.88
N GLY A 224 3.20 3.79 11.76
CA GLY A 224 2.11 3.22 12.55
C GLY A 224 2.39 3.24 14.04
N PHE A 225 3.62 2.86 14.45
CA PHE A 225 4.03 2.89 15.85
C PHE A 225 4.14 4.32 16.41
N ALA A 226 4.71 5.25 15.65
CA ALA A 226 4.78 6.65 16.03
C ALA A 226 3.39 7.27 16.17
N ALA A 227 2.46 6.97 15.25
CA ALA A 227 1.07 7.38 15.37
C ALA A 227 0.41 6.79 16.63
N ALA A 228 0.65 5.48 16.92
CA ALA A 228 0.12 4.84 18.12
C ALA A 228 0.62 5.50 19.42
N LEU A 229 1.89 5.89 19.46
CA LEU A 229 2.47 6.62 20.58
C LEU A 229 1.84 8.01 20.73
N ILE A 230 1.78 8.80 19.65
CA ILE A 230 1.19 10.14 19.67
C ILE A 230 -0.26 10.08 20.13
N PHE A 231 -1.08 9.26 19.50
CA PHE A 231 -2.50 9.14 19.79
C PHE A 231 -2.75 8.56 21.19
N GLY A 232 -1.95 7.57 21.60
CA GLY A 232 -2.07 6.95 22.92
C GLY A 232 -1.70 7.92 24.06
N ILE A 233 -0.61 8.67 23.93
CA ILE A 233 -0.19 9.67 24.92
C ILE A 233 -1.22 10.80 25.04
N MET A 234 -1.78 11.22 23.90
CA MET A 234 -2.80 12.27 23.85
C MET A 234 -4.20 11.77 24.25
N GLY A 235 -4.37 10.46 24.49
CA GLY A 235 -5.66 9.87 24.88
C GLY A 235 -6.72 9.94 23.77
N LEU A 236 -6.30 9.93 22.50
CA LEU A 236 -7.23 9.93 21.36
C LEU A 236 -7.98 8.59 21.29
N ASN A 237 -9.30 8.64 21.19
CA ASN A 237 -10.14 7.46 21.01
C ASN A 237 -9.75 6.72 19.72
N TYR A 238 -10.00 5.41 19.68
CA TYR A 238 -9.67 4.57 18.52
C TYR A 238 -8.19 4.58 18.12
N THR A 239 -7.29 4.79 19.08
CA THR A 239 -5.84 4.89 18.88
C THR A 239 -5.30 3.74 18.01
N ALA A 240 -5.67 2.48 18.31
CA ALA A 240 -5.17 1.33 17.54
C ALA A 240 -5.70 1.35 16.10
N LEU A 241 -6.99 1.61 15.91
CA LEU A 241 -7.60 1.70 14.57
C LEU A 241 -6.95 2.81 13.75
N LEU A 242 -6.86 4.02 14.30
CA LEU A 242 -6.30 5.18 13.60
C LEU A 242 -4.81 5.00 13.28
N SER A 243 -4.03 4.43 14.21
CA SER A 243 -2.60 4.18 14.00
C SER A 243 -2.35 3.17 12.88
N ILE A 244 -3.18 2.13 12.79
CA ILE A 244 -3.10 1.15 11.72
C ILE A 244 -3.51 1.78 10.39
N ILE A 245 -4.58 2.57 10.36
CA ILE A 245 -4.97 3.32 9.15
C ILE A 245 -3.83 4.23 8.70
N VAL A 246 -3.21 4.97 9.61
CA VAL A 246 -2.08 5.87 9.31
C VAL A 246 -0.86 5.06 8.85
N GLY A 247 -0.50 3.97 9.52
CA GLY A 247 0.60 3.10 9.12
C GLY A 247 0.38 2.46 7.75
N LEU A 248 -0.81 1.91 7.50
CA LEU A 248 -1.12 1.29 6.20
C LEU A 248 -1.32 2.32 5.08
N SER A 249 -1.65 3.57 5.40
CA SER A 249 -1.84 4.62 4.41
C SER A 249 -0.59 4.91 3.59
N VAL A 250 0.60 4.70 4.16
CA VAL A 250 1.87 4.92 3.45
C VAL A 250 2.08 3.97 2.26
N LEU A 251 1.26 2.90 2.15
CA LEU A 251 1.28 1.98 1.00
C LEU A 251 0.97 2.71 -0.32
N ILE A 252 0.10 3.71 -0.29
CA ILE A 252 -0.27 4.49 -1.47
C ILE A 252 0.35 5.89 -1.33
N PRO A 253 1.43 6.20 -2.07
CA PRO A 253 2.12 7.47 -1.95
C PRO A 253 1.17 8.67 -2.10
N TYR A 254 1.31 9.67 -1.25
CA TYR A 254 0.53 10.92 -1.19
C TYR A 254 -0.97 10.73 -0.90
N VAL A 255 -1.65 9.86 -1.64
CA VAL A 255 -3.10 9.63 -1.53
C VAL A 255 -3.45 9.01 -0.18
N GLY A 256 -2.65 8.04 0.27
CA GLY A 256 -2.89 7.36 1.54
C GLY A 256 -2.80 8.32 2.73
N ALA A 257 -1.74 9.12 2.80
CA ALA A 257 -1.55 10.12 3.84
C ALA A 257 -2.73 11.12 3.90
N PHE A 258 -3.20 11.60 2.73
CA PHE A 258 -4.35 12.48 2.64
C PHE A 258 -5.63 11.81 3.18
N LEU A 259 -5.92 10.59 2.75
CA LEU A 259 -7.11 9.84 3.18
C LEU A 259 -7.08 9.52 4.68
N ALA A 260 -5.91 9.15 5.23
CA ALA A 260 -5.77 8.86 6.66
C ALA A 260 -5.91 10.11 7.54
N THR A 261 -5.63 11.30 7.00
CA THR A 261 -5.79 12.58 7.72
C THR A 261 -7.26 12.83 8.10
N ILE A 262 -8.19 12.43 7.23
CA ILE A 262 -9.63 12.67 7.44
C ILE A 262 -10.13 12.05 8.75
N PRO A 263 -10.01 10.72 9.00
CA PRO A 263 -10.50 10.13 10.23
C PRO A 263 -9.77 10.63 11.47
N VAL A 264 -8.47 10.93 11.39
CA VAL A 264 -7.71 11.48 12.51
C VAL A 264 -8.26 12.85 12.93
N ILE A 265 -8.45 13.76 11.96
CA ILE A 265 -9.00 15.09 12.25
C ILE A 265 -10.44 14.99 12.77
N VAL A 266 -11.27 14.14 12.17
CA VAL A 266 -12.66 13.96 12.57
C VAL A 266 -12.75 13.48 14.02
N VAL A 267 -12.01 12.42 14.38
CA VAL A 267 -12.02 11.90 15.75
C VAL A 267 -11.51 12.93 16.74
N ALA A 268 -10.40 13.60 16.44
CA ALA A 268 -9.83 14.64 17.29
C ALA A 268 -10.81 15.81 17.52
N LEU A 269 -11.47 16.27 16.45
CA LEU A 269 -12.45 17.36 16.51
C LEU A 269 -13.68 16.97 17.34
N LEU A 270 -14.19 15.77 17.14
CA LEU A 270 -15.40 15.29 17.79
C LEU A 270 -15.17 14.95 19.26
N GLN A 271 -13.98 14.50 19.62
CA GLN A 271 -13.60 14.17 20.99
C GLN A 271 -13.26 15.40 21.83
N PHE A 272 -12.44 16.30 21.30
CA PHE A 272 -11.89 17.44 22.07
C PHE A 272 -12.55 18.79 21.75
N GLY A 273 -13.36 18.86 20.69
CA GLY A 273 -13.85 20.13 20.17
C GLY A 273 -12.71 21.00 19.62
N ILE A 274 -13.03 22.28 19.33
CA ILE A 274 -12.03 23.26 18.90
C ILE A 274 -11.34 23.81 20.15
N GLY A 275 -10.16 23.27 20.47
CA GLY A 275 -9.40 23.63 21.68
C GLY A 275 -7.93 23.23 21.56
N PHE A 276 -7.17 23.43 22.64
CA PHE A 276 -5.72 23.16 22.70
C PHE A 276 -5.39 21.71 22.34
N ASP A 277 -6.11 20.74 22.88
CA ASP A 277 -5.86 19.31 22.65
C ASP A 277 -6.07 18.92 21.19
N PHE A 278 -7.10 19.47 20.54
CA PHE A 278 -7.34 19.29 19.10
C PHE A 278 -6.15 19.80 18.27
N TYR A 279 -5.74 21.05 18.51
CA TYR A 279 -4.62 21.62 17.75
C TYR A 279 -3.30 20.88 18.02
N MET A 280 -3.09 20.42 19.26
CA MET A 280 -1.90 19.66 19.60
C MET A 280 -1.86 18.32 18.87
N ILE A 281 -2.95 17.54 18.84
CA ILE A 281 -3.00 16.25 18.13
C ILE A 281 -2.82 16.44 16.64
N VAL A 282 -3.56 17.39 16.05
CA VAL A 282 -3.46 17.67 14.61
C VAL A 282 -2.04 18.14 14.26
N GLY A 283 -1.45 19.02 15.08
CA GLY A 283 -0.10 19.50 14.90
C GLY A 283 0.95 18.39 14.98
N LEU A 284 0.88 17.50 15.96
CA LEU A 284 1.78 16.35 16.11
C LEU A 284 1.60 15.34 14.96
N TYR A 285 0.35 15.10 14.54
CA TYR A 285 0.08 14.25 13.39
C TYR A 285 0.64 14.82 12.08
N LEU A 286 0.43 16.12 11.82
CA LEU A 286 1.00 16.78 10.64
C LEU A 286 2.53 16.82 10.69
N LEU A 287 3.12 16.97 11.86
CA LEU A 287 4.57 16.85 12.05
C LEU A 287 5.04 15.42 11.72
N LEU A 288 4.33 14.39 12.18
CA LEU A 288 4.63 13.00 11.81
C LEU A 288 4.61 12.80 10.30
N GLN A 289 3.58 13.29 9.62
CA GLN A 289 3.45 13.20 8.16
C GLN A 289 4.58 13.98 7.43
N ALA A 290 4.94 15.15 7.96
CA ALA A 290 6.04 15.94 7.41
C ALA A 290 7.40 15.22 7.59
N LEU A 291 7.63 14.60 8.75
CA LEU A 291 8.83 13.79 9.00
C LEU A 291 8.86 12.53 8.14
N ASP A 292 7.72 11.88 7.93
CA ASP A 292 7.63 10.74 7.03
C ASP A 292 8.05 11.13 5.61
N GLY A 293 7.36 12.09 5.01
CA GLY A 293 7.60 12.48 3.61
C GLY A 293 8.97 13.12 3.34
N ASN A 294 9.53 13.87 4.31
CA ASN A 294 10.78 14.63 4.08
C ASN A 294 12.03 14.00 4.69
N LEU A 295 11.89 13.11 5.65
CA LEU A 295 13.02 12.46 6.34
C LEU A 295 13.01 10.94 6.15
N LEU A 296 11.91 10.27 6.49
CA LEU A 296 11.84 8.81 6.51
C LEU A 296 11.89 8.22 5.10
N VAL A 297 11.05 8.74 4.19
CA VAL A 297 11.03 8.31 2.78
C VAL A 297 12.40 8.46 2.11
N PRO A 298 13.11 9.61 2.15
CA PRO A 298 14.46 9.71 1.61
C PRO A 298 15.48 8.74 2.24
N ILE A 299 15.39 8.48 3.54
CA ILE A 299 16.30 7.55 4.22
C ILE A 299 16.05 6.10 3.78
N LEU A 300 14.78 5.70 3.69
CA LEU A 300 14.42 4.31 3.37
C LEU A 300 14.55 3.98 1.88
N PHE A 301 14.37 4.96 1.00
CA PHE A 301 14.27 4.76 -0.46
C PHE A 301 15.33 5.51 -1.27
N SER A 302 16.42 6.02 -0.65
CA SER A 302 17.41 6.89 -1.29
C SER A 302 17.96 6.37 -2.62
N ASP A 303 18.10 5.05 -2.77
CA ASP A 303 18.61 4.40 -3.98
C ASP A 303 17.52 3.86 -4.90
N ALA A 304 16.32 3.59 -4.37
CA ALA A 304 15.23 2.94 -5.11
C ALA A 304 14.34 3.92 -5.89
N VAL A 305 14.26 5.20 -5.48
CA VAL A 305 13.29 6.15 -6.04
C VAL A 305 13.98 7.39 -6.58
N LYS A 306 14.66 7.25 -7.73
CA LYS A 306 15.17 8.39 -8.53
C LYS A 306 14.13 8.87 -9.55
N LEU A 307 12.87 9.06 -9.09
CA LEU A 307 11.77 9.54 -9.90
C LEU A 307 11.30 10.91 -9.40
N HIS A 308 10.93 11.79 -10.32
CA HIS A 308 10.32 13.06 -9.95
C HIS A 308 8.95 12.84 -9.28
N PRO A 309 8.57 13.60 -8.23
CA PRO A 309 7.28 13.41 -7.53
C PRO A 309 6.05 13.39 -8.44
N VAL A 310 6.03 14.22 -9.48
CA VAL A 310 4.94 14.25 -10.48
C VAL A 310 4.82 12.90 -11.21
N VAL A 311 5.94 12.23 -11.51
CA VAL A 311 5.93 10.91 -12.16
C VAL A 311 5.35 9.85 -11.21
N ILE A 312 5.68 9.94 -9.91
CA ILE A 312 5.12 9.04 -8.89
C ILE A 312 3.61 9.25 -8.78
N MET A 313 3.13 10.50 -8.70
CA MET A 313 1.69 10.79 -8.67
C MET A 313 0.99 10.26 -9.92
N LEU A 314 1.55 10.53 -11.10
CA LEU A 314 1.01 10.02 -12.36
C LEU A 314 0.94 8.49 -12.38
N ALA A 315 2.00 7.82 -11.90
CA ALA A 315 2.05 6.36 -11.80
C ALA A 315 0.97 5.82 -10.85
N VAL A 316 0.76 6.45 -9.69
CA VAL A 316 -0.32 6.08 -8.75
C VAL A 316 -1.69 6.19 -9.42
N PHE A 317 -1.97 7.27 -10.13
CA PHE A 317 -3.27 7.44 -10.82
C PHE A 317 -3.45 6.47 -11.99
N VAL A 318 -2.44 6.31 -12.83
CA VAL A 318 -2.51 5.43 -14.01
C VAL A 318 -2.60 3.97 -13.59
N PHE A 319 -1.65 3.49 -12.80
CA PHE A 319 -1.62 2.08 -12.40
C PHE A 319 -2.72 1.75 -11.38
N GLY A 320 -3.04 2.68 -10.49
CA GLY A 320 -4.17 2.55 -9.57
C GLY A 320 -5.51 2.48 -10.31
N GLY A 321 -5.68 3.26 -11.38
CA GLY A 321 -6.87 3.21 -12.24
C GLY A 321 -7.01 1.89 -13.02
N ILE A 322 -5.88 1.29 -13.45
CA ILE A 322 -5.88 0.05 -14.25
C ILE A 322 -5.96 -1.20 -13.36
N PHE A 323 -5.13 -1.27 -12.31
CA PHE A 323 -4.94 -2.46 -11.47
C PHE A 323 -5.47 -2.29 -10.04
N GLY A 324 -6.21 -1.20 -9.75
CA GLY A 324 -6.76 -0.92 -8.43
C GLY A 324 -5.70 -0.74 -7.35
N PHE A 325 -5.97 -1.28 -6.15
CA PHE A 325 -5.07 -1.17 -4.99
C PHE A 325 -3.64 -1.67 -5.29
N TRP A 326 -3.50 -2.82 -5.95
CA TRP A 326 -2.18 -3.38 -6.27
C TRP A 326 -1.41 -2.50 -7.26
N GLY A 327 -2.09 -1.87 -8.20
CA GLY A 327 -1.46 -0.91 -9.11
C GLY A 327 -0.97 0.34 -8.41
N ALA A 328 -1.75 0.87 -7.47
CA ALA A 328 -1.36 2.02 -6.65
C ALA A 328 -0.17 1.67 -5.72
N PHE A 329 -0.20 0.51 -5.08
CA PHE A 329 0.89 0.02 -4.23
C PHE A 329 2.20 -0.17 -5.01
N PHE A 330 2.15 -0.85 -6.15
CA PHE A 330 3.33 -1.09 -6.99
C PHE A 330 3.60 0.04 -7.99
N SER A 331 2.99 1.20 -7.85
CA SER A 331 3.15 2.32 -8.80
C SER A 331 4.60 2.75 -9.00
N ILE A 332 5.38 2.82 -7.92
CA ILE A 332 6.80 3.17 -7.96
C ILE A 332 7.62 2.06 -8.65
N PRO A 333 7.56 0.78 -8.24
CA PRO A 333 8.19 -0.31 -8.97
C PRO A 333 7.78 -0.41 -10.44
N LEU A 334 6.51 -0.18 -10.79
CA LEU A 334 6.05 -0.21 -12.17
C LEU A 334 6.60 0.96 -12.98
N ALA A 335 6.69 2.15 -12.40
CA ALA A 335 7.31 3.30 -13.07
C ALA A 335 8.82 3.11 -13.27
N THR A 336 9.52 2.53 -12.28
CA THR A 336 10.95 2.18 -12.41
C THR A 336 11.17 1.06 -13.38
N PHE A 337 10.26 0.07 -13.47
CA PHE A 337 10.28 -0.97 -14.49
C PHE A 337 10.21 -0.39 -15.91
N ILE A 338 9.29 0.55 -16.17
CA ILE A 338 9.22 1.23 -17.47
C ILE A 338 10.54 1.93 -17.78
N LYS A 339 11.15 2.58 -16.78
CA LYS A 339 12.45 3.25 -16.94
C LYS A 339 13.57 2.25 -17.22
N ALA A 340 13.62 1.12 -16.50
CA ALA A 340 14.60 0.06 -16.71
C ALA A 340 14.48 -0.53 -18.12
N VAL A 341 13.26 -0.85 -18.55
CA VAL A 341 12.97 -1.30 -19.92
C VAL A 341 13.42 -0.28 -20.95
N TRP A 342 13.14 1.01 -20.72
CA TRP A 342 13.55 2.08 -21.64
C TRP A 342 15.08 2.19 -21.77
N ASN A 343 15.80 2.06 -20.67
CA ASN A 343 17.26 2.15 -20.62
C ASN A 343 17.96 0.94 -21.28
N SER A 344 17.44 -0.27 -21.04
CA SER A 344 17.99 -1.52 -21.60
C SER A 344 17.52 -1.79 -23.04
N TRP A 345 16.63 -0.91 -23.60
CA TRP A 345 16.11 -1.11 -24.94
C TRP A 345 17.22 -0.90 -25.98
N PRO A 346 17.44 -1.83 -26.94
CA PRO A 346 18.49 -1.71 -27.95
C PRO A 346 18.35 -0.42 -28.75
N SER A 347 19.28 0.51 -28.59
CA SER A 347 19.32 1.71 -29.43
C SER A 347 19.95 1.36 -30.77
N THR A 348 19.31 1.74 -31.86
CA THR A 348 19.79 1.58 -33.26
C THR A 348 21.08 2.36 -33.58
N SER A 349 21.70 3.01 -32.55
CA SER A 349 22.86 3.90 -32.74
C SER A 349 24.22 3.18 -32.75
N ALA A 350 24.28 1.86 -32.57
CA ALA A 350 25.56 1.13 -32.51
C ALA A 350 26.08 0.63 -33.88
N HIS A 351 25.55 1.13 -35.01
CA HIS A 351 25.97 0.63 -36.35
C HIS A 351 26.62 1.69 -37.25
N ASN A 352 27.10 2.82 -36.71
CA ASN A 352 27.83 3.83 -37.47
C ASN A 352 29.19 4.16 -36.84
N GLU A 353 29.96 3.19 -36.44
CA GLU A 353 31.41 3.35 -36.26
C GLU A 353 32.11 2.22 -37.04
N TYR A 354 32.29 2.45 -38.32
CA TYR A 354 33.40 1.91 -39.15
C TYR A 354 33.90 3.01 -40.08
#